data_7a8aba0bbe4f93fdaf8168ba0947dc03
#
_entry.id   7a8aba0bbe4f93fdaf8168ba0947dc03
#
_cell.length_a   1.000
_cell.length_b   1.000
_cell.length_c   1.000
_cell.angle_alpha   90.00
_cell.angle_beta   90.00
_cell.angle_gamma   90.00
#
_symmetry.space_group_name_H-M   'P 1'
#
loop_
_entity.id
_entity.type
_entity.pdbx_description
1 polymer ?
#
loop_
_entity_poly.entity_id
_entity_poly.type
_entity_poly.pdbx_seq_one_letter_code
_entity_poly.pdbx_strand_id
1 'polypeptide(L)'
;MWGHTPHAPCNMSSIGDELGRRLAGSGCKRLALWSMGVVEHVAMEFPDSDAVAESTVLCSEAVDGFIDGTMDHQEVRRRAVSVKRSSIHADGIESVALMTIHHAISTCIDAGQGIRVSECASKVMAELYPDADTDDELEWQLSYLSRLS
;
A
#
# COMPACT_ATOMS: atom_id res chain seq x y z
N MET A 1 -4.64 37.22 -7.45
CA MET A 1 -4.20 36.76 -7.12
C MET A 1 -4.10 36.42 -7.06
N TRP A 2 -4.47 36.48 -6.86
CA TRP A 2 -4.20 35.79 -6.40
C TRP A 2 -3.88 35.12 -6.19
N GLY A 3 -4.26 34.87 -6.16
CA GLY A 3 -3.79 34.08 -5.67
C GLY A 3 -3.88 33.52 -5.87
N HIS A 4 -3.81 33.54 -5.72
CA HIS A 4 -3.56 32.72 -5.56
C HIS A 4 -3.47 32.15 -5.31
N THR A 5 -3.82 32.22 -5.30
CA THR A 5 -3.55 31.55 -4.86
C THR A 5 -3.44 31.01 -4.65
N PRO A 6 -3.89 31.01 -4.63
CA PRO A 6 -3.99 29.83 -4.09
C PRO A 6 -3.13 29.11 -3.39
N HIS A 7 -3.26 29.00 -2.40
CA HIS A 7 -2.38 28.44 -1.61
C HIS A 7 -2.85 27.35 -0.68
N ALA A 8 -4.01 27.39 -0.04
CA ALA A 8 -4.53 26.36 0.85
C ALA A 8 -4.59 24.99 0.22
N PRO A 9 -5.03 24.83 -1.05
CA PRO A 9 -4.99 23.53 -1.71
C PRO A 9 -3.59 22.96 -1.79
N CYS A 10 -2.59 23.80 -2.04
CA CYS A 10 -1.21 23.33 -2.11
C CYS A 10 -0.74 22.79 -0.77
N ASN A 11 -1.11 23.47 0.31
CA ASN A 11 -0.75 23.02 1.65
C ASN A 11 -1.44 21.71 2.02
N MET A 12 -2.69 21.56 1.60
CA MET A 12 -3.46 20.36 1.91
C MET A 12 -2.92 19.13 1.22
N SER A 13 -2.33 19.28 0.03
CA SER A 13 -1.81 18.18 -0.74
C SER A 13 -0.35 17.89 -0.49
N SER A 14 0.32 18.68 0.37
CA SER A 14 1.78 18.64 0.50
C SER A 14 2.28 17.28 0.99
N ILE A 15 1.59 16.64 1.95
CA ILE A 15 2.00 15.33 2.46
C ILE A 15 1.84 14.27 1.39
N GLY A 16 0.70 14.26 0.71
CA GLY A 16 0.45 13.33 -0.38
C GLY A 16 1.43 13.50 -1.52
N ASP A 17 1.73 14.75 -1.88
CA ASP A 17 2.70 15.04 -2.95
C ASP A 17 4.10 14.59 -2.55
N GLU A 18 4.50 14.82 -1.31
CA GLU A 18 5.81 14.38 -0.82
C GLU A 18 5.92 12.87 -0.84
N LEU A 19 4.89 12.16 -0.36
CA LEU A 19 4.87 10.71 -0.38
C LEU A 19 4.97 10.20 -1.81
N GLY A 20 4.20 10.76 -2.72
CA GLY A 20 4.22 10.37 -4.14
C GLY A 20 5.59 10.53 -4.76
N ARG A 21 6.27 11.65 -4.49
CA ARG A 21 7.63 11.89 -5.00
C ARG A 21 8.60 10.85 -4.46
N ARG A 22 8.53 10.54 -3.17
CA ARG A 22 9.45 9.58 -2.56
C ARG A 22 9.20 8.17 -3.04
N LEU A 23 7.94 7.80 -3.24
CA LEU A 23 7.61 6.50 -3.81
C LEU A 23 8.15 6.38 -5.24
N ALA A 24 7.95 7.43 -6.04
CA ALA A 24 8.44 7.44 -7.42
C ALA A 24 9.96 7.36 -7.49
N GLY A 25 10.67 7.89 -6.50
CA GLY A 25 12.13 7.84 -6.44
C GLY A 25 12.69 6.58 -5.81
N SER A 26 11.86 5.64 -5.36
CA SER A 26 12.30 4.43 -4.68
C SER A 26 12.39 3.26 -5.66
N GLY A 27 13.41 2.40 -5.48
CA GLY A 27 13.52 1.18 -6.25
C GLY A 27 12.56 0.10 -5.76
N CYS A 28 12.43 -0.97 -6.54
CA CYS A 28 11.49 -2.04 -6.26
C CYS A 28 11.70 -2.69 -4.89
N LYS A 29 12.95 -2.91 -4.48
CA LYS A 29 13.23 -3.54 -3.18
C LYS A 29 12.73 -2.69 -2.02
N ARG A 30 13.01 -1.39 -2.06
CA ARG A 30 12.55 -0.48 -1.02
C ARG A 30 11.04 -0.37 -0.99
N LEU A 31 10.43 -0.29 -2.17
CA LEU A 31 8.97 -0.26 -2.30
C LEU A 31 8.33 -1.53 -1.78
N ALA A 32 8.92 -2.70 -2.07
CA ALA A 32 8.39 -3.96 -1.59
C ALA A 32 8.41 -4.02 -0.06
N LEU A 33 9.51 -3.58 0.56
CA LEU A 33 9.60 -3.53 2.02
C LEU A 33 8.59 -2.56 2.62
N TRP A 34 8.48 -1.37 2.03
CA TRP A 34 7.50 -0.37 2.48
C TRP A 34 6.08 -0.90 2.34
N SER A 35 5.77 -1.49 1.18
CA SER A 35 4.43 -2.02 0.93
C SER A 35 4.07 -3.12 1.91
N MET A 36 5.03 -3.98 2.27
CA MET A 36 4.77 -5.03 3.26
C MET A 36 4.41 -4.43 4.62
N GLY A 37 5.10 -3.36 5.04
CA GLY A 37 4.76 -2.67 6.27
C GLY A 37 3.37 -2.05 6.22
N VAL A 38 2.99 -1.47 5.07
CA VAL A 38 1.64 -0.93 4.88
C VAL A 38 0.60 -2.05 4.95
N VAL A 39 0.89 -3.21 4.32
CA VAL A 39 0.00 -4.36 4.37
C VAL A 39 -0.22 -4.82 5.82
N GLU A 40 0.84 -4.93 6.61
CA GLU A 40 0.72 -5.33 8.00
C GLU A 40 -0.12 -4.33 8.80
N HIS A 41 0.08 -3.05 8.53
CA HIS A 41 -0.68 -1.98 9.17
C HIS A 41 -2.19 -2.10 8.86
N VAL A 42 -2.53 -2.36 7.61
CA VAL A 42 -3.93 -2.55 7.19
C VAL A 42 -4.48 -3.88 7.74
N ALA A 43 -3.70 -4.94 7.66
CA ALA A 43 -4.16 -6.27 8.06
C ALA A 43 -4.54 -6.35 9.54
N MET A 44 -3.91 -5.53 10.39
CA MET A 44 -4.25 -5.47 11.80
C MET A 44 -5.71 -5.07 12.05
N GLU A 45 -6.34 -4.41 11.08
CA GLU A 45 -7.74 -3.99 11.17
C GLU A 45 -8.71 -5.11 10.82
N PHE A 46 -8.23 -6.27 10.38
CA PHE A 46 -9.07 -7.39 9.93
C PHE A 46 -8.64 -8.69 10.61
N PRO A 47 -8.63 -8.73 11.95
CA PRO A 47 -8.08 -9.90 12.67
C PRO A 47 -8.89 -11.18 12.46
N ASP A 48 -10.14 -11.06 12.04
CA ASP A 48 -11.02 -12.21 11.86
C ASP A 48 -11.16 -12.63 10.39
N SER A 49 -10.45 -11.98 9.47
CA SER A 49 -10.53 -12.30 8.04
C SER A 49 -9.46 -13.32 7.66
N ASP A 50 -9.89 -14.53 7.32
CA ASP A 50 -8.99 -15.56 6.81
C ASP A 50 -8.37 -15.14 5.48
N ALA A 51 -9.16 -14.49 4.62
CA ALA A 51 -8.67 -14.05 3.32
C ALA A 51 -7.55 -13.03 3.46
N VAL A 52 -7.69 -12.05 4.37
CA VAL A 52 -6.64 -11.07 4.62
C VAL A 52 -5.40 -11.75 5.21
N ALA A 53 -5.59 -12.67 6.16
CA ALA A 53 -4.47 -13.37 6.78
C ALA A 53 -3.68 -14.18 5.76
N GLU A 54 -4.37 -14.97 4.94
CA GLU A 54 -3.73 -15.79 3.91
C GLU A 54 -3.02 -14.93 2.87
N SER A 55 -3.66 -13.85 2.45
CA SER A 55 -3.08 -12.94 1.46
C SER A 55 -1.85 -12.22 2.01
N THR A 56 -1.87 -11.88 3.30
CA THR A 56 -0.73 -11.26 3.96
C THR A 56 0.47 -12.20 3.95
N VAL A 57 0.25 -13.50 4.19
CA VAL A 57 1.32 -14.50 4.12
C VAL A 57 1.87 -14.59 2.70
N LEU A 58 0.99 -14.62 1.69
CA LEU A 58 1.43 -14.65 0.28
C LEU A 58 2.29 -13.44 -0.04
N CYS A 59 1.92 -12.28 0.47
CA CYS A 59 2.68 -11.05 0.24
C CYS A 59 4.05 -11.11 0.93
N SER A 60 4.08 -11.53 2.18
CA SER A 60 5.33 -11.64 2.94
C SER A 60 6.32 -12.58 2.24
N GLU A 61 5.85 -13.72 1.79
CA GLU A 61 6.69 -14.67 1.08
C GLU A 61 7.18 -14.12 -0.25
N ALA A 62 6.32 -13.39 -0.97
CA ALA A 62 6.70 -12.78 -2.25
C ALA A 62 7.77 -11.71 -2.05
N VAL A 63 7.60 -10.85 -1.05
CA VAL A 63 8.56 -9.79 -0.77
C VAL A 63 9.90 -10.39 -0.36
N ASP A 64 9.88 -11.35 0.56
CA ASP A 64 11.11 -12.02 1.01
C ASP A 64 11.81 -12.73 -0.16
N GLY A 65 11.06 -13.48 -0.96
CA GLY A 65 11.61 -14.21 -2.09
C GLY A 65 12.16 -13.29 -3.18
N PHE A 66 11.48 -12.16 -3.41
CA PHE A 66 11.97 -11.17 -4.36
C PHE A 66 13.29 -10.54 -3.89
N ILE A 67 13.36 -10.16 -2.61
CA ILE A 67 14.58 -9.54 -2.06
C ILE A 67 15.73 -10.53 -2.06
N ASP A 68 15.47 -11.78 -1.71
CA ASP A 68 16.48 -12.83 -1.66
C ASP A 68 16.86 -13.36 -3.04
N GLY A 69 16.08 -13.03 -4.07
CA GLY A 69 16.30 -13.55 -5.40
C GLY A 69 15.86 -15.00 -5.58
N THR A 70 15.02 -15.52 -4.68
CA THR A 70 14.58 -16.92 -4.71
C THR A 70 13.20 -17.11 -5.33
N MET A 71 12.51 -16.03 -5.66
CA MET A 71 11.18 -16.10 -6.29
C MET A 71 11.23 -15.36 -7.62
N ASP A 72 10.79 -16.02 -8.71
CA ASP A 72 10.79 -15.40 -10.02
C ASP A 72 9.54 -14.54 -10.26
N HIS A 73 9.56 -13.74 -11.32
CA HIS A 73 8.46 -12.82 -11.64
C HIS A 73 7.14 -13.53 -11.90
N GLN A 74 7.17 -14.72 -12.48
CA GLN A 74 5.95 -15.48 -12.73
C GLN A 74 5.27 -15.90 -11.45
N GLU A 75 6.03 -16.34 -10.46
CA GLU A 75 5.46 -16.73 -9.18
C GLU A 75 4.90 -15.51 -8.45
N VAL A 76 5.61 -14.38 -8.51
CA VAL A 76 5.10 -13.12 -7.92
C VAL A 76 3.75 -12.76 -8.56
N ARG A 77 3.66 -12.84 -9.89
CA ARG A 77 2.41 -12.53 -10.60
C ARG A 77 1.29 -13.47 -10.21
N ARG A 78 1.57 -14.77 -10.07
CA ARG A 78 0.57 -15.74 -9.65
C ARG A 78 -0.02 -15.40 -8.30
N ARG A 79 0.82 -15.00 -7.36
CA ARG A 79 0.38 -14.61 -6.03
C ARG A 79 -0.46 -13.35 -6.09
N ALA A 80 -0.03 -12.36 -6.86
CA ALA A 80 -0.79 -11.12 -7.03
C ALA A 80 -2.19 -11.40 -7.61
N VAL A 81 -2.27 -12.27 -8.62
CA VAL A 81 -3.55 -12.66 -9.23
C VAL A 81 -4.43 -13.41 -8.23
N SER A 82 -3.84 -14.30 -7.43
CA SER A 82 -4.58 -15.05 -6.43
C SER A 82 -5.24 -14.11 -5.41
N VAL A 83 -4.51 -13.11 -4.94
CA VAL A 83 -5.05 -12.13 -4.01
C VAL A 83 -6.14 -11.28 -4.67
N LYS A 84 -5.94 -10.90 -5.93
CA LYS A 84 -6.96 -10.14 -6.67
C LYS A 84 -8.26 -10.94 -6.78
N ARG A 85 -8.18 -12.23 -7.03
CA ARG A 85 -9.37 -13.10 -7.06
C ARG A 85 -10.08 -13.10 -5.71
N SER A 86 -9.33 -13.18 -4.63
CA SER A 86 -9.91 -13.10 -3.29
C SER A 86 -10.64 -11.77 -3.08
N SER A 87 -10.09 -10.66 -3.60
CA SER A 87 -10.72 -9.36 -3.46
C SER A 87 -12.06 -9.28 -4.18
N ILE A 88 -12.19 -9.98 -5.32
CA ILE A 88 -13.43 -9.99 -6.10
C ILE A 88 -14.55 -10.69 -5.32
N HIS A 89 -14.20 -11.68 -4.50
CA HIS A 89 -15.17 -12.44 -3.71
C HIS A 89 -15.43 -11.86 -2.32
N ALA A 90 -14.70 -10.82 -1.95
CA ALA A 90 -14.89 -10.15 -0.66
C ALA A 90 -15.81 -8.94 -0.83
N ASP A 91 -16.40 -8.50 0.27
CA ASP A 91 -17.34 -7.38 0.26
C ASP A 91 -16.75 -6.15 0.93
N GLY A 92 -17.19 -4.98 0.46
CA GLY A 92 -16.92 -3.71 1.12
C GLY A 92 -15.45 -3.42 1.30
N ILE A 93 -15.10 -2.99 2.50
CA ILE A 93 -13.75 -2.51 2.80
C ILE A 93 -12.73 -3.66 2.84
N GLU A 94 -13.17 -4.87 3.12
CA GLU A 94 -12.28 -6.04 3.08
C GLU A 94 -11.73 -6.23 1.66
N SER A 95 -12.56 -6.01 0.64
CA SER A 95 -12.14 -6.07 -0.76
C SER A 95 -11.02 -5.07 -1.04
N VAL A 96 -11.15 -3.84 -0.50
CA VAL A 96 -10.12 -2.81 -0.68
C VAL A 96 -8.84 -3.19 0.06
N ALA A 97 -8.96 -3.78 1.25
CA ALA A 97 -7.79 -4.26 1.98
C ALA A 97 -7.04 -5.33 1.16
N LEU A 98 -7.77 -6.26 0.54
CA LEU A 98 -7.16 -7.28 -0.31
C LEU A 98 -6.51 -6.66 -1.54
N MET A 99 -7.11 -5.61 -2.13
CA MET A 99 -6.48 -4.90 -3.24
C MET A 99 -5.19 -4.19 -2.81
N THR A 100 -5.14 -3.69 -1.58
CA THR A 100 -3.89 -3.15 -1.03
C THR A 100 -2.79 -4.22 -1.11
N ILE A 101 -3.12 -5.44 -0.68
CA ILE A 101 -2.17 -6.55 -0.67
C ILE A 101 -1.78 -6.95 -2.10
N HIS A 102 -2.74 -6.98 -3.02
CA HIS A 102 -2.47 -7.27 -4.43
C HIS A 102 -1.45 -6.29 -5.01
N HIS A 103 -1.66 -4.99 -4.80
CA HIS A 103 -0.73 -3.98 -5.30
C HIS A 103 0.63 -4.07 -4.61
N ALA A 104 0.65 -4.42 -3.31
CA ALA A 104 1.91 -4.58 -2.59
C ALA A 104 2.77 -5.70 -3.18
N ILE A 105 2.16 -6.84 -3.49
CA ILE A 105 2.88 -7.94 -4.16
C ILE A 105 3.42 -7.44 -5.51
N SER A 106 2.61 -6.68 -6.23
CA SER A 106 2.98 -6.20 -7.56
C SER A 106 4.14 -5.19 -7.54
N THR A 107 4.40 -4.52 -6.41
CA THR A 107 5.55 -3.60 -6.32
C THR A 107 6.88 -4.32 -6.52
N CYS A 108 6.92 -5.62 -6.31
CA CYS A 108 8.13 -6.41 -6.52
C CYS A 108 8.59 -6.34 -7.98
N ILE A 109 7.65 -6.20 -8.91
CA ILE A 109 7.95 -6.23 -10.34
C ILE A 109 7.53 -4.96 -11.07
N ASP A 110 6.84 -4.05 -10.39
CA ASP A 110 6.36 -2.80 -11.00
C ASP A 110 6.36 -1.70 -9.93
N ALA A 111 7.38 -0.86 -9.97
CA ALA A 111 7.54 0.22 -8.99
C ALA A 111 6.36 1.19 -9.00
N GLY A 112 5.66 1.34 -10.13
CA GLY A 112 4.50 2.20 -10.23
C GLY A 112 3.33 1.78 -9.35
N GLN A 113 3.34 0.55 -8.84
CA GLN A 113 2.26 0.07 -7.98
C GLN A 113 2.32 0.65 -6.55
N GLY A 114 3.43 1.26 -6.17
CA GLY A 114 3.55 1.84 -4.83
C GLY A 114 2.46 2.87 -4.52
N ILE A 115 2.14 3.73 -5.49
CA ILE A 115 1.08 4.72 -5.28
C ILE A 115 -0.29 4.07 -5.10
N ARG A 116 -0.52 2.92 -5.75
CA ARG A 116 -1.77 2.18 -5.59
C ARG A 116 -1.89 1.60 -4.19
N VAL A 117 -0.78 1.12 -3.64
CA VAL A 117 -0.76 0.64 -2.25
C VAL A 117 -1.18 1.77 -1.32
N SER A 118 -0.60 2.95 -1.49
CA SER A 118 -0.92 4.12 -0.68
C SER A 118 -2.41 4.48 -0.79
N GLU A 119 -2.93 4.55 -2.01
CA GLU A 119 -4.32 4.93 -2.24
C GLU A 119 -5.29 3.95 -1.59
N CYS A 120 -5.07 2.65 -1.79
CA CYS A 120 -5.96 1.64 -1.23
C CYS A 120 -5.90 1.62 0.29
N ALA A 121 -4.70 1.67 0.87
CA ALA A 121 -4.55 1.69 2.32
C ALA A 121 -5.21 2.91 2.94
N SER A 122 -5.04 4.07 2.31
CA SER A 122 -5.67 5.31 2.80
C SER A 122 -7.19 5.21 2.76
N LYS A 123 -7.72 4.58 1.72
CA LYS A 123 -9.17 4.37 1.61
C LYS A 123 -9.69 3.45 2.70
N VAL A 124 -8.97 2.37 3.01
CA VAL A 124 -9.36 1.47 4.10
C VAL A 124 -9.44 2.25 5.41
N MET A 125 -8.40 3.00 5.73
CA MET A 125 -8.34 3.71 7.00
C MET A 125 -9.39 4.82 7.08
N ALA A 126 -9.65 5.51 5.98
CA ALA A 126 -10.67 6.56 5.95
C ALA A 126 -12.08 6.00 6.20
N GLU A 127 -12.37 4.81 5.69
CA GLU A 127 -13.67 4.18 5.91
C GLU A 127 -13.82 3.61 7.31
N LEU A 128 -12.72 3.06 7.88
CA LEU A 128 -12.76 2.51 9.23
C LEU A 128 -12.76 3.61 10.30
N TYR A 129 -12.12 4.72 10.03
CA TYR A 129 -11.96 5.83 10.98
C TYR A 129 -12.38 7.15 10.33
N PRO A 130 -13.69 7.33 10.05
CA PRO A 130 -14.13 8.49 9.29
C PRO A 130 -13.93 9.83 10.01
N ASP A 131 -13.76 9.80 11.34
CA ASP A 131 -13.55 11.02 12.11
C ASP A 131 -12.07 11.38 12.26
N ALA A 132 -11.15 10.51 11.81
CA ALA A 132 -9.72 10.79 11.86
C ALA A 132 -9.33 11.78 10.76
N ASP A 133 -8.23 12.51 10.99
CA ASP A 133 -7.67 13.38 9.98
C ASP A 133 -7.13 12.52 8.83
N THR A 134 -7.52 12.85 7.59
CA THR A 134 -7.09 12.08 6.43
C THR A 134 -5.57 12.12 6.24
N ASP A 135 -4.90 13.14 6.74
CA ASP A 135 -3.46 13.24 6.64
C ASP A 135 -2.73 12.30 7.61
N ASP A 136 -3.40 11.83 8.66
CA ASP A 136 -2.75 10.95 9.65
C ASP A 136 -2.20 9.68 9.01
N GLU A 137 -2.98 9.06 8.13
CA GLU A 137 -2.55 7.84 7.45
C GLU A 137 -1.38 8.13 6.50
N LEU A 138 -1.47 9.24 5.76
CA LEU A 138 -0.39 9.63 4.83
C LEU A 138 0.89 9.95 5.60
N GLU A 139 0.77 10.61 6.75
CA GLU A 139 1.93 10.89 7.59
C GLU A 139 2.56 9.60 8.09
N TRP A 140 1.74 8.63 8.49
CA TRP A 140 2.25 7.33 8.92
C TRP A 140 3.03 6.65 7.79
N GLN A 141 2.45 6.64 6.58
CA GLN A 141 3.07 6.02 5.41
C GLN A 141 4.40 6.69 5.07
N LEU A 142 4.43 8.02 5.08
CA LEU A 142 5.63 8.77 4.79
C LEU A 142 6.71 8.56 5.84
N SER A 143 6.32 8.58 7.11
CA SER A 143 7.24 8.33 8.22
C SER A 143 7.85 6.95 8.14
N TYR A 144 7.03 5.94 7.82
CA TYR A 144 7.51 4.57 7.68
C TYR A 144 8.51 4.46 6.53
N LEU A 145 8.20 5.05 5.38
CA LEU A 145 9.11 5.06 4.23
C LEU A 145 10.44 5.71 4.58
N SER A 146 10.39 6.80 5.35
CA SER A 146 11.59 7.53 5.75
C SER A 146 12.50 6.72 6.67
N ARG A 147 11.94 5.76 7.41
CA ARG A 147 12.72 4.89 8.30
C ARG A 147 13.39 3.74 7.57
N LEU A 148 12.96 3.45 6.35
CA LEU A 148 13.57 2.41 5.53
C LEU A 148 14.72 3.01 4.73
N SER A 149 15.93 2.76 5.11
CA SER A 149 17.11 3.35 4.43
C SER A 149 18.00 2.33 3.72
#